data_b023c1ea4ef595543af7f94ac7ef92a8
#
_entry.id   b023c1ea4ef595543af7f94ac7ef92a8
#
_cell.length_a   1.000
_cell.length_b   1.000
_cell.length_c   1.000
_cell.angle_alpha   90.00
_cell.angle_beta   90.00
_cell.angle_gamma   90.00
#
_symmetry.space_group_name_H-M   'P 1'
#
loop_
_entity.id
_entity.type
_entity.pdbx_description
1 polymer ?
#
loop_
_entity_poly.entity_id
_entity_poly.type
_entity_poly.pdbx_seq_one_letter_code
_entity_poly.pdbx_strand_id
1 'polypeptide(L)'
;MTTPLRTQVAIVGAGPAGLLLSHLLAGAGIDSIVVDQRSREEIETTIRAGILEQGTVDLLAEIPGSRVHSVGTRHDGIELRFDGHGHRIDFPGLVGRSVWLYPQHEALKDLIAARLAAGQDLRFGITIDEVLDADSSRPGVVGVDATGAPVEIEADFVVGADGSRSNVRVAVTGSHTGGYFREYPFAWFGILCEAAPSADELIYSNSPDGFALISQRSKTVQRMYFQCDPEADPDALSDSEIWDTLKRRVPGTTLTEGPIIKRDVLRFRSFVAHELRRGRVAIVGDAAHTVPPTGAKGMNLAVADVILLARALDSLLNHGDESLIDGWADRARQRIWKAQHFSWWMTSMLHTVPEATEFDRLRQLGELRSVVESEAGRTYLAEAYTGWPLASAG
;
A
#
# COMPACT_ATOMS: atom_id res chain seq x y z
N MET A 1 40.00 -0.47 -0.52
CA MET A 1 38.74 0.26 -0.83
C MET A 1 38.09 -0.51 -1.96
N THR A 2 36.87 -0.98 -1.78
CA THR A 2 36.07 -1.58 -2.85
C THR A 2 35.71 -0.50 -3.86
N THR A 3 35.83 -0.80 -5.15
CA THR A 3 35.38 0.14 -6.21
C THR A 3 33.85 0.29 -6.10
N PRO A 4 33.30 1.50 -6.05
CA PRO A 4 31.87 1.71 -6.04
C PRO A 4 31.18 1.04 -7.25
N LEU A 5 30.01 0.46 -7.00
CA LEU A 5 29.12 0.03 -8.09
C LEU A 5 28.55 1.27 -8.78
N ARG A 6 28.27 1.17 -10.08
CA ARG A 6 27.69 2.29 -10.85
C ARG A 6 26.44 1.90 -11.57
N THR A 7 25.45 2.80 -11.58
CA THR A 7 24.19 2.64 -12.29
C THR A 7 23.58 4.00 -12.63
N GLN A 8 22.58 4.04 -13.52
CA GLN A 8 21.80 5.26 -13.74
C GLN A 8 20.87 5.52 -12.55
N VAL A 9 20.18 4.48 -12.01
CA VAL A 9 19.27 4.66 -10.88
C VAL A 9 19.56 3.64 -9.79
N ALA A 10 19.91 4.09 -8.58
CA ALA A 10 19.99 3.25 -7.39
C ALA A 10 18.64 3.26 -6.67
N ILE A 11 18.05 2.07 -6.47
CA ILE A 11 16.74 1.89 -5.82
C ILE A 11 16.96 1.17 -4.51
N VAL A 12 16.64 1.83 -3.40
CA VAL A 12 16.73 1.27 -2.06
C VAL A 12 15.38 0.74 -1.64
N GLY A 13 15.23 -0.58 -1.56
CA GLY A 13 14.01 -1.31 -1.21
C GLY A 13 13.44 -2.11 -2.38
N ALA A 14 13.34 -3.44 -2.22
CA ALA A 14 12.69 -4.38 -3.14
C ALA A 14 11.23 -4.66 -2.72
N GLY A 15 10.53 -3.64 -2.24
CA GLY A 15 9.08 -3.64 -2.07
C GLY A 15 8.34 -3.39 -3.39
N PRO A 16 7.00 -3.30 -3.36
CA PRO A 16 6.20 -3.08 -4.57
C PRO A 16 6.61 -1.84 -5.36
N ALA A 17 6.90 -0.72 -4.67
CA ALA A 17 7.35 0.51 -5.31
C ALA A 17 8.69 0.34 -6.02
N GLY A 18 9.72 -0.19 -5.32
CA GLY A 18 11.06 -0.30 -5.88
C GLY A 18 11.14 -1.30 -7.04
N LEU A 19 10.52 -2.47 -6.90
CA LEU A 19 10.53 -3.48 -7.96
C LEU A 19 9.72 -3.04 -9.19
N LEU A 20 8.56 -2.41 -8.99
CA LEU A 20 7.77 -1.90 -10.10
C LEU A 20 8.47 -0.74 -10.81
N LEU A 21 9.07 0.21 -10.05
CA LEU A 21 9.88 1.27 -10.64
C LEU A 21 11.00 0.69 -11.49
N SER A 22 11.73 -0.30 -10.96
CA SER A 22 12.83 -0.93 -11.70
C SER A 22 12.38 -1.61 -12.99
N HIS A 23 11.17 -2.21 -13.00
CA HIS A 23 10.57 -2.79 -14.20
C HIS A 23 10.25 -1.72 -15.25
N LEU A 24 9.62 -0.61 -14.82
CA LEU A 24 9.28 0.51 -15.72
C LEU A 24 10.54 1.16 -16.30
N LEU A 25 11.59 1.37 -15.50
CA LEU A 25 12.87 1.91 -15.94
C LEU A 25 13.54 1.00 -16.99
N ALA A 26 13.53 -0.31 -16.75
CA ALA A 26 14.06 -1.27 -17.71
C ALA A 26 13.31 -1.23 -19.06
N GLY A 27 12.00 -1.04 -19.04
CA GLY A 27 11.19 -0.81 -20.24
C GLY A 27 11.58 0.46 -21.01
N ALA A 28 12.10 1.47 -20.32
CA ALA A 28 12.66 2.70 -20.91
C ALA A 28 14.16 2.61 -21.24
N GLY A 29 14.79 1.44 -21.07
CA GLY A 29 16.23 1.26 -21.33
C GLY A 29 17.13 1.93 -20.29
N ILE A 30 16.65 2.20 -19.09
CA ILE A 30 17.39 2.80 -17.99
C ILE A 30 17.88 1.70 -17.05
N ASP A 31 19.19 1.66 -16.83
CA ASP A 31 19.82 0.71 -15.91
C ASP A 31 19.55 1.08 -14.44
N SER A 32 19.27 0.05 -13.64
CA SER A 32 19.06 0.24 -12.20
C SER A 32 19.64 -0.91 -11.37
N ILE A 33 20.15 -0.56 -10.19
CA ILE A 33 20.50 -1.53 -9.13
C ILE A 33 19.41 -1.40 -8.05
N VAL A 34 18.77 -2.52 -7.71
CA VAL A 34 17.82 -2.60 -6.59
C VAL A 34 18.48 -3.33 -5.44
N VAL A 35 18.44 -2.75 -4.23
CA VAL A 35 18.95 -3.37 -3.01
C VAL A 35 17.85 -3.47 -1.94
N ASP A 36 17.84 -4.55 -1.14
CA ASP A 36 16.94 -4.67 0.03
C ASP A 36 17.69 -5.36 1.18
N GLN A 37 17.43 -4.89 2.40
CA GLN A 37 18.04 -5.48 3.61
C GLN A 37 17.54 -6.89 3.92
N ARG A 38 16.34 -7.25 3.45
CA ARG A 38 15.74 -8.57 3.64
C ARG A 38 16.28 -9.56 2.61
N SER A 39 16.20 -10.83 2.97
CA SER A 39 16.38 -11.92 2.03
C SER A 39 15.22 -12.00 1.04
N ARG A 40 15.44 -12.68 -0.08
CA ARG A 40 14.39 -12.99 -1.05
C ARG A 40 13.23 -13.75 -0.40
N GLU A 41 13.55 -14.76 0.43
CA GLU A 41 12.56 -15.59 1.12
C GLU A 41 11.67 -14.75 2.05
N GLU A 42 12.23 -13.83 2.83
CA GLU A 42 11.48 -12.93 3.70
C GLU A 42 10.51 -12.05 2.90
N ILE A 43 10.92 -11.54 1.74
CA ILE A 43 10.07 -10.73 0.86
C ILE A 43 8.92 -11.58 0.30
N GLU A 44 9.21 -12.77 -0.22
CA GLU A 44 8.26 -13.64 -0.89
C GLU A 44 7.28 -14.34 0.08
N THR A 45 7.59 -14.41 1.39
CA THR A 45 6.75 -15.07 2.40
C THR A 45 5.98 -14.10 3.28
N THR A 46 6.32 -12.80 3.28
CA THR A 46 5.64 -11.80 4.10
C THR A 46 4.23 -11.51 3.59
N ILE A 47 3.21 -12.07 4.26
CA ILE A 47 1.80 -11.91 3.89
C ILE A 47 1.33 -10.50 4.24
N ARG A 48 0.95 -9.71 3.22
CA ARG A 48 0.30 -8.41 3.34
C ARG A 48 -0.97 -8.36 2.50
N ALA A 49 -1.85 -7.38 2.80
CA ALA A 49 -3.05 -7.11 2.00
C ALA A 49 -2.67 -6.79 0.55
N GLY A 50 -3.58 -7.07 -0.37
CA GLY A 50 -3.36 -6.88 -1.79
C GLY A 50 -4.67 -6.59 -2.50
N ILE A 51 -5.41 -5.54 -2.07
CA ILE A 51 -6.52 -5.02 -2.86
C ILE A 51 -5.95 -4.04 -3.86
N LEU A 52 -6.05 -4.38 -5.13
CA LEU A 52 -5.47 -3.64 -6.24
C LEU A 52 -6.56 -2.91 -7.02
N GLU A 53 -6.31 -1.65 -7.31
CA GLU A 53 -7.10 -0.85 -8.25
C GLU A 53 -6.91 -1.39 -9.67
N GLN A 54 -7.90 -1.19 -10.55
CA GLN A 54 -7.86 -1.68 -11.93
C GLN A 54 -6.56 -1.26 -12.65
N GLY A 55 -6.17 0.00 -12.58
CA GLY A 55 -4.94 0.47 -13.23
C GLY A 55 -3.65 -0.18 -12.70
N THR A 56 -3.63 -0.59 -11.44
CA THR A 56 -2.50 -1.36 -10.87
C THR A 56 -2.48 -2.78 -11.45
N VAL A 57 -3.65 -3.40 -11.59
CA VAL A 57 -3.79 -4.75 -12.17
C VAL A 57 -3.38 -4.75 -13.63
N ASP A 58 -3.86 -3.77 -14.40
CA ASP A 58 -3.53 -3.63 -15.83
C ASP A 58 -2.00 -3.54 -16.01
N LEU A 59 -1.34 -2.72 -15.20
CA LEU A 59 0.12 -2.60 -15.22
C LEU A 59 0.84 -3.91 -14.80
N LEU A 60 0.39 -4.57 -13.75
CA LEU A 60 0.98 -5.83 -13.31
C LEU A 60 0.77 -6.95 -14.35
N ALA A 61 -0.32 -6.92 -15.12
CA ALA A 61 -0.60 -7.89 -16.16
C ALA A 61 0.37 -7.80 -17.34
N GLU A 62 1.02 -6.65 -17.57
CA GLU A 62 2.04 -6.45 -18.60
C GLU A 62 3.39 -7.07 -18.22
N ILE A 63 3.60 -7.41 -16.93
CA ILE A 63 4.87 -8.00 -16.45
C ILE A 63 4.99 -9.44 -17.00
N PRO A 64 6.13 -9.81 -17.62
CA PRO A 64 6.35 -11.17 -18.09
C PRO A 64 6.19 -12.21 -16.97
N GLY A 65 5.31 -13.19 -17.19
CA GLY A 65 5.02 -14.24 -16.22
C GLY A 65 4.08 -13.84 -15.08
N SER A 66 3.44 -12.68 -15.17
CA SER A 66 2.45 -12.23 -14.18
C SER A 66 1.30 -13.20 -14.00
N ARG A 67 0.93 -13.46 -12.75
CA ARG A 67 -0.15 -14.36 -12.36
C ARG A 67 -1.38 -13.60 -11.84
N VAL A 68 -1.41 -12.26 -12.00
CA VAL A 68 -2.46 -11.42 -11.42
C VAL A 68 -3.87 -11.85 -11.83
N HIS A 69 -4.08 -12.26 -13.08
CA HIS A 69 -5.39 -12.74 -13.55
C HIS A 69 -5.68 -14.21 -13.25
N SER A 70 -4.65 -15.05 -13.04
CA SER A 70 -4.83 -16.49 -12.78
C SER A 70 -4.92 -16.83 -11.29
N VAL A 71 -4.31 -16.03 -10.43
CA VAL A 71 -4.28 -16.20 -8.98
C VAL A 71 -5.13 -15.15 -8.26
N GLY A 72 -5.20 -13.93 -8.81
CA GLY A 72 -6.01 -12.85 -8.26
C GLY A 72 -7.52 -13.14 -8.38
N THR A 73 -8.29 -12.61 -7.44
CA THR A 73 -9.75 -12.70 -7.45
C THR A 73 -10.33 -11.32 -7.71
N ARG A 74 -11.15 -11.19 -8.76
CA ARG A 74 -11.84 -9.95 -9.09
C ARG A 74 -13.01 -9.73 -8.13
N HIS A 75 -13.14 -8.51 -7.65
CA HIS A 75 -14.26 -8.03 -6.86
C HIS A 75 -14.95 -6.89 -7.59
N ASP A 76 -16.23 -7.06 -7.87
CA ASP A 76 -17.07 -6.08 -8.58
C ASP A 76 -17.77 -5.11 -7.61
N GLY A 77 -17.52 -5.24 -6.32
CA GLY A 77 -18.09 -4.38 -5.31
C GLY A 77 -17.51 -4.59 -3.93
N ILE A 78 -18.09 -3.86 -2.99
CA ILE A 78 -17.95 -4.05 -1.55
C ILE A 78 -19.32 -3.93 -0.90
N GLU A 79 -19.51 -4.52 0.28
CA GLU A 79 -20.68 -4.30 1.09
C GLU A 79 -20.36 -3.34 2.24
N LEU A 80 -21.14 -2.27 2.40
CA LEU A 80 -21.22 -1.46 3.61
C LEU A 80 -22.36 -1.98 4.46
N ARG A 81 -22.08 -2.45 5.67
CA ARG A 81 -23.08 -3.00 6.59
C ARG A 81 -23.23 -2.11 7.80
N PHE A 82 -24.45 -1.65 8.08
CA PHE A 82 -24.81 -0.86 9.26
C PHE A 82 -26.31 -0.98 9.54
N ASP A 83 -26.74 -0.70 10.76
CA ASP A 83 -28.13 -0.89 11.23
C ASP A 83 -28.67 -2.29 10.92
N GLY A 84 -27.83 -3.32 10.89
CA GLY A 84 -28.20 -4.71 10.59
C GLY A 84 -28.41 -5.01 9.10
N HIS A 85 -28.24 -4.04 8.19
CA HIS A 85 -28.47 -4.17 6.77
C HIS A 85 -27.19 -4.05 5.94
N GLY A 86 -27.06 -4.85 4.89
CA GLY A 86 -25.96 -4.78 3.92
C GLY A 86 -26.36 -3.92 2.71
N HIS A 87 -25.45 -3.05 2.28
CA HIS A 87 -25.61 -2.15 1.13
C HIS A 87 -24.43 -2.40 0.17
N ARG A 88 -24.68 -3.12 -0.92
CA ARG A 88 -23.66 -3.38 -1.93
C ARG A 88 -23.40 -2.15 -2.79
N ILE A 89 -22.13 -1.80 -2.97
CA ILE A 89 -21.67 -0.76 -3.89
C ILE A 89 -21.15 -1.47 -5.15
N ASP A 90 -21.89 -1.34 -6.25
CA ASP A 90 -21.61 -1.98 -7.53
C ASP A 90 -20.60 -1.17 -8.35
N PHE A 91 -19.34 -1.57 -8.35
CA PHE A 91 -18.27 -0.83 -9.01
C PHE A 91 -18.41 -0.78 -10.54
N PRO A 92 -18.62 -1.89 -11.27
CA PRO A 92 -18.79 -1.86 -12.71
C PRO A 92 -20.01 -1.02 -13.13
N GLY A 93 -21.13 -1.17 -12.44
CA GLY A 93 -22.34 -0.41 -12.75
C GLY A 93 -22.21 1.10 -12.54
N LEU A 94 -21.40 1.52 -11.56
CA LEU A 94 -21.23 2.93 -11.22
C LEU A 94 -20.07 3.59 -12.00
N VAL A 95 -18.94 2.91 -12.18
CA VAL A 95 -17.70 3.52 -12.69
C VAL A 95 -16.98 2.70 -13.76
N GLY A 96 -17.54 1.56 -14.20
CA GLY A 96 -16.97 0.71 -15.25
C GLY A 96 -15.65 0.03 -14.87
N ARG A 97 -15.33 -0.07 -13.59
CA ARG A 97 -14.06 -0.62 -13.07
C ARG A 97 -14.32 -1.61 -11.96
N SER A 98 -13.30 -2.38 -11.57
CA SER A 98 -13.32 -3.35 -10.48
C SER A 98 -12.06 -3.22 -9.65
N VAL A 99 -11.98 -3.94 -8.53
CA VAL A 99 -10.75 -4.16 -7.79
C VAL A 99 -10.40 -5.63 -7.80
N TRP A 100 -9.16 -5.94 -7.50
CA TRP A 100 -8.68 -7.32 -7.46
C TRP A 100 -8.02 -7.61 -6.14
N LEU A 101 -8.33 -8.75 -5.58
CA LEU A 101 -7.61 -9.30 -4.44
C LEU A 101 -6.44 -10.12 -4.98
N TYR A 102 -5.25 -9.55 -4.98
CA TYR A 102 -4.01 -10.22 -5.32
C TYR A 102 -2.99 -9.95 -4.22
N PRO A 103 -2.64 -10.95 -3.40
CA PRO A 103 -1.76 -10.74 -2.26
C PRO A 103 -0.45 -10.09 -2.64
N GLN A 104 0.00 -9.09 -1.88
CA GLN A 104 1.19 -8.31 -2.21
C GLN A 104 2.44 -9.18 -2.45
N HIS A 105 2.63 -10.24 -1.65
CA HIS A 105 3.78 -11.13 -1.82
C HIS A 105 3.75 -11.92 -3.13
N GLU A 106 2.57 -12.22 -3.69
CA GLU A 106 2.47 -12.85 -5.02
C GLU A 106 2.87 -11.88 -6.14
N ALA A 107 2.48 -10.61 -6.04
CA ALA A 107 2.96 -9.57 -6.96
C ALA A 107 4.48 -9.38 -6.87
N LEU A 108 5.05 -9.46 -5.66
CA LEU A 108 6.50 -9.38 -5.47
C LEU A 108 7.23 -10.58 -6.07
N LYS A 109 6.70 -11.80 -5.94
CA LYS A 109 7.26 -12.99 -6.60
C LYS A 109 7.31 -12.83 -8.11
N ASP A 110 6.24 -12.31 -8.73
CA ASP A 110 6.19 -12.08 -10.17
C ASP A 110 7.23 -11.04 -10.61
N LEU A 111 7.33 -9.90 -9.91
CA LEU A 111 8.28 -8.83 -10.18
C LEU A 111 9.73 -9.28 -10.00
N ILE A 112 10.04 -10.03 -8.92
CA ILE A 112 11.37 -10.59 -8.67
C ILE A 112 11.74 -11.58 -9.77
N ALA A 113 10.83 -12.48 -10.12
CA ALA A 113 11.07 -13.49 -11.16
C ALA A 113 11.34 -12.83 -12.53
N ALA A 114 10.54 -11.83 -12.91
CA ALA A 114 10.71 -11.08 -14.16
C ALA A 114 12.07 -10.37 -14.20
N ARG A 115 12.44 -9.67 -13.10
CA ARG A 115 13.71 -8.95 -13.02
C ARG A 115 14.92 -9.86 -13.12
N LEU A 116 14.92 -10.98 -12.40
CA LEU A 116 16.01 -11.96 -12.42
C LEU A 116 16.12 -12.68 -13.78
N ALA A 117 14.97 -13.02 -14.39
CA ALA A 117 14.95 -13.63 -15.72
C ALA A 117 15.51 -12.70 -16.81
N ALA A 118 15.34 -11.39 -16.63
CA ALA A 118 15.93 -10.37 -17.51
C ALA A 118 17.43 -10.10 -17.23
N GLY A 119 18.04 -10.78 -16.26
CA GLY A 119 19.46 -10.59 -15.87
C GLY A 119 19.75 -9.24 -15.21
N GLN A 120 18.72 -8.55 -14.68
CA GLN A 120 18.88 -7.24 -14.07
C GLN A 120 19.35 -7.33 -12.61
N ASP A 121 20.09 -6.30 -12.17
CA ASP A 121 20.76 -6.30 -10.86
C ASP A 121 19.76 -6.11 -9.70
N LEU A 122 19.57 -7.17 -8.91
CA LEU A 122 18.75 -7.21 -7.70
C LEU A 122 19.53 -7.91 -6.59
N ARG A 123 19.79 -7.18 -5.51
CA ARG A 123 20.65 -7.64 -4.41
C ARG A 123 19.88 -7.64 -3.11
N PHE A 124 19.89 -8.76 -2.44
CA PHE A 124 19.28 -8.98 -1.13
C PHE A 124 20.31 -8.97 -0.01
N GLY A 125 19.86 -8.72 1.23
CA GLY A 125 20.73 -8.69 2.40
C GLY A 125 21.68 -7.48 2.43
N ILE A 126 21.31 -6.37 1.78
CA ILE A 126 22.08 -5.11 1.78
C ILE A 126 21.29 -4.06 2.53
N THR A 127 21.84 -3.59 3.65
CA THR A 127 21.30 -2.47 4.41
C THR A 127 21.99 -1.18 3.96
N ILE A 128 21.21 -0.21 3.51
CA ILE A 128 21.70 1.13 3.21
C ILE A 128 21.54 2.01 4.45
N ASP A 129 22.62 2.61 4.89
CA ASP A 129 22.67 3.44 6.09
C ASP A 129 22.51 4.92 5.75
N GLU A 130 23.11 5.39 4.64
CA GLU A 130 23.18 6.80 4.30
C GLU A 130 23.17 7.05 2.78
N VAL A 131 22.66 8.21 2.40
CA VAL A 131 22.76 8.78 1.05
C VAL A 131 23.84 9.86 1.05
N LEU A 132 24.80 9.75 0.14
CA LEU A 132 25.87 10.71 -0.05
C LEU A 132 25.52 11.69 -1.17
N ASP A 133 25.99 12.92 -1.03
CA ASP A 133 25.99 13.95 -2.07
C ASP A 133 24.62 14.17 -2.76
N ALA A 134 23.53 14.19 -1.96
CA ALA A 134 22.14 14.27 -2.45
C ALA A 134 21.89 15.45 -3.41
N ASP A 135 22.60 16.57 -3.23
CA ASP A 135 22.47 17.78 -4.04
C ASP A 135 23.40 17.80 -5.27
N SER A 136 24.23 16.77 -5.45
CA SER A 136 25.12 16.66 -6.60
C SER A 136 24.44 16.04 -7.81
N SER A 137 25.11 16.08 -8.96
CA SER A 137 24.68 15.37 -10.17
C SER A 137 24.90 13.84 -10.09
N ARG A 138 25.60 13.36 -9.07
CA ARG A 138 25.93 11.96 -8.83
C ARG A 138 25.83 11.62 -7.34
N PRO A 139 24.61 11.46 -6.82
CA PRO A 139 24.44 10.97 -5.47
C PRO A 139 24.89 9.52 -5.36
N GLY A 140 25.16 9.07 -4.13
CA GLY A 140 25.47 7.69 -3.85
C GLY A 140 24.73 7.18 -2.63
N VAL A 141 24.73 5.86 -2.45
CA VAL A 141 24.26 5.21 -1.23
C VAL A 141 25.37 4.34 -0.68
N VAL A 142 25.49 4.33 0.65
CA VAL A 142 26.47 3.51 1.38
C VAL A 142 25.77 2.68 2.44
N GLY A 143 26.33 1.52 2.71
CA GLY A 143 25.81 0.60 3.68
C GLY A 143 26.68 -0.67 3.79
N VAL A 144 26.06 -1.74 4.24
CA VAL A 144 26.74 -3.03 4.45
C VAL A 144 25.92 -4.19 3.89
N ASP A 145 26.61 -5.23 3.45
CA ASP A 145 25.96 -6.52 3.13
C ASP A 145 25.75 -7.38 4.39
N ALA A 146 25.13 -8.54 4.20
CA ALA A 146 24.82 -9.48 5.28
C ALA A 146 26.07 -10.01 6.03
N THR A 147 27.27 -9.85 5.47
CA THR A 147 28.54 -10.22 6.13
C THR A 147 29.19 -9.05 6.86
N GLY A 148 28.61 -7.84 6.76
CA GLY A 148 29.17 -6.61 7.28
C GLY A 148 30.21 -5.95 6.35
N ALA A 149 30.36 -6.46 5.12
CA ALA A 149 31.25 -5.84 4.15
C ALA A 149 30.63 -4.55 3.58
N PRO A 150 31.44 -3.48 3.40
CA PRO A 150 30.93 -2.21 2.91
C PRO A 150 30.44 -2.30 1.47
N VAL A 151 29.30 -1.70 1.22
CA VAL A 151 28.67 -1.53 -0.10
C VAL A 151 28.55 -0.04 -0.40
N GLU A 152 28.97 0.35 -1.59
CA GLU A 152 28.81 1.72 -2.11
C GLU A 152 28.29 1.66 -3.53
N ILE A 153 27.24 2.46 -3.83
CA ILE A 153 26.62 2.55 -5.15
C ILE A 153 26.53 4.03 -5.53
N GLU A 154 27.25 4.42 -6.57
CA GLU A 154 27.10 5.72 -7.21
C GLU A 154 26.01 5.66 -8.30
N ALA A 155 25.18 6.70 -8.40
CA ALA A 155 24.10 6.74 -9.39
C ALA A 155 23.88 8.14 -9.95
N ASP A 156 23.22 8.23 -11.11
CA ASP A 156 22.74 9.50 -11.62
C ASP A 156 21.47 9.97 -10.89
N PHE A 157 20.74 9.02 -10.27
CA PHE A 157 19.58 9.28 -9.42
C PHE A 157 19.41 8.19 -8.35
N VAL A 158 18.97 8.58 -7.14
CA VAL A 158 18.68 7.67 -6.02
C VAL A 158 17.18 7.67 -5.72
N VAL A 159 16.58 6.51 -5.54
CA VAL A 159 15.17 6.38 -5.13
C VAL A 159 15.04 5.56 -3.87
N GLY A 160 14.50 6.17 -2.82
CA GLY A 160 14.11 5.49 -1.57
C GLY A 160 12.71 4.87 -1.70
N ALA A 161 12.66 3.55 -1.72
CA ALA A 161 11.46 2.71 -1.64
C ALA A 161 11.54 1.76 -0.44
N ASP A 162 12.27 2.17 0.59
CA ASP A 162 12.73 1.41 1.75
C ASP A 162 11.72 1.42 2.92
N GLY A 163 10.49 1.80 2.63
CA GLY A 163 9.38 1.64 3.54
C GLY A 163 9.30 2.72 4.63
N SER A 164 8.45 2.48 5.62
CA SER A 164 8.07 3.52 6.59
C SER A 164 9.20 3.94 7.54
N ARG A 165 10.29 3.17 7.64
CA ARG A 165 11.51 3.50 8.41
C ARG A 165 12.66 3.94 7.53
N SER A 166 12.38 4.55 6.41
CA SER A 166 13.30 4.94 5.36
C SER A 166 14.52 5.72 5.86
N ASN A 167 15.71 5.21 5.53
CA ASN A 167 16.97 5.93 5.71
C ASN A 167 17.15 7.00 4.60
N VAL A 168 16.67 6.70 3.39
CA VAL A 168 16.73 7.66 2.26
C VAL A 168 15.90 8.91 2.55
N ARG A 169 14.79 8.78 3.32
CA ARG A 169 13.98 9.93 3.75
C ARG A 169 14.81 10.97 4.49
N VAL A 170 15.78 10.54 5.29
CA VAL A 170 16.64 11.48 6.04
C VAL A 170 17.39 12.41 5.12
N ALA A 171 17.89 11.93 3.98
CA ALA A 171 18.56 12.77 2.99
C ALA A 171 17.63 13.80 2.35
N VAL A 172 16.34 13.46 2.18
CA VAL A 172 15.35 14.34 1.54
C VAL A 172 14.76 15.36 2.52
N THR A 173 14.43 14.94 3.75
CA THR A 173 13.67 15.76 4.71
C THR A 173 14.48 16.23 5.93
N GLY A 174 15.72 15.76 6.08
CA GLY A 174 16.58 16.04 7.23
C GLY A 174 16.33 15.14 8.45
N SER A 175 15.28 14.30 8.46
CA SER A 175 15.00 13.39 9.57
C SER A 175 14.06 12.23 9.18
N HIS A 176 14.04 11.16 9.98
CA HIS A 176 13.07 10.06 9.80
C HIS A 176 11.61 10.50 9.99
N THR A 177 11.36 11.56 10.77
CA THR A 177 10.04 12.09 11.12
C THR A 177 9.70 13.38 10.35
N GLY A 178 10.46 13.74 9.34
CA GLY A 178 10.29 14.94 8.53
C GLY A 178 9.01 14.91 7.69
N GLY A 179 7.85 15.12 8.32
CA GLY A 179 6.55 15.05 7.67
C GLY A 179 5.39 15.35 8.59
N TYR A 180 4.19 15.28 8.01
CA TYR A 180 2.92 15.35 8.71
C TYR A 180 2.58 13.97 9.24
N PHE A 181 2.24 13.86 10.51
CA PHE A 181 1.98 12.59 11.18
C PHE A 181 0.67 12.63 11.96
N ARG A 182 -0.08 11.53 11.93
CA ARG A 182 -1.29 11.33 12.73
C ARG A 182 -1.40 9.88 13.18
N GLU A 183 -1.64 9.68 14.46
CA GLU A 183 -2.08 8.41 15.05
C GLU A 183 -3.59 8.40 15.24
N TYR A 184 -4.16 7.21 15.30
CA TYR A 184 -5.59 6.99 15.52
C TYR A 184 -5.80 6.31 16.88
N PRO A 185 -6.89 6.65 17.60
CA PRO A 185 -7.13 6.12 18.94
C PRO A 185 -7.68 4.69 18.94
N PHE A 186 -7.51 3.97 17.87
CA PHE A 186 -7.92 2.57 17.69
C PHE A 186 -6.98 1.85 16.71
N ALA A 187 -7.05 0.53 16.75
CA ALA A 187 -6.34 -0.38 15.87
C ALA A 187 -7.29 -1.45 15.32
N TRP A 188 -6.78 -2.31 14.47
CA TRP A 188 -7.46 -3.53 14.06
C TRP A 188 -6.83 -4.75 14.71
N PHE A 189 -7.64 -5.52 15.45
CA PHE A 189 -7.31 -6.89 15.78
C PHE A 189 -7.56 -7.74 14.53
N GLY A 190 -6.54 -8.38 14.01
CA GLY A 190 -6.58 -9.14 12.78
C GLY A 190 -6.35 -10.61 12.98
N ILE A 191 -7.14 -11.45 12.30
CA ILE A 191 -6.93 -12.89 12.25
C ILE A 191 -6.74 -13.37 10.81
N LEU A 192 -5.88 -14.38 10.63
CA LEU A 192 -5.92 -15.29 9.49
C LEU A 192 -6.54 -16.60 9.96
N CYS A 193 -7.51 -17.12 9.23
CA CYS A 193 -8.12 -18.41 9.55
C CYS A 193 -8.23 -19.30 8.31
N GLU A 194 -8.09 -20.61 8.52
CA GLU A 194 -8.26 -21.62 7.48
C GLU A 194 -9.75 -21.93 7.33
N ALA A 195 -10.42 -21.19 6.47
CA ALA A 195 -11.83 -21.36 6.17
C ALA A 195 -12.15 -20.87 4.75
N ALA A 196 -13.20 -21.42 4.14
CA ALA A 196 -13.76 -20.89 2.90
C ALA A 196 -14.29 -19.46 3.13
N PRO A 197 -14.33 -18.60 2.09
CA PRO A 197 -14.84 -17.24 2.20
C PRO A 197 -16.24 -17.18 2.81
N SER A 198 -16.45 -16.24 3.74
CA SER A 198 -17.76 -15.96 4.34
C SER A 198 -18.66 -15.13 3.43
N ALA A 199 -18.07 -14.46 2.44
CA ALA A 199 -18.76 -13.65 1.43
C ALA A 199 -17.96 -13.62 0.14
N ASP A 200 -18.62 -13.31 -0.98
CA ASP A 200 -17.98 -13.19 -2.29
C ASP A 200 -17.10 -11.92 -2.40
N GLU A 201 -17.48 -10.86 -1.68
CA GLU A 201 -16.81 -9.56 -1.68
C GLU A 201 -16.48 -9.12 -0.24
N LEU A 202 -15.75 -8.02 -0.08
CA LEU A 202 -15.43 -7.49 1.24
C LEU A 202 -16.67 -6.90 1.92
N ILE A 203 -16.83 -7.19 3.22
CA ILE A 203 -17.86 -6.58 4.07
C ILE A 203 -17.18 -5.63 5.05
N TYR A 204 -17.51 -4.35 4.95
CA TYR A 204 -17.16 -3.31 5.91
C TYR A 204 -18.35 -3.06 6.82
N SER A 205 -18.26 -3.47 8.07
CA SER A 205 -19.38 -3.37 9.01
C SER A 205 -19.13 -2.30 10.06
N ASN A 206 -20.08 -1.35 10.19
CA ASN A 206 -20.20 -0.46 11.33
C ASN A 206 -21.33 -0.99 12.22
N SER A 207 -21.04 -1.25 13.48
CA SER A 207 -22.02 -1.71 14.46
C SER A 207 -21.88 -0.93 15.77
N PRO A 208 -22.88 -0.97 16.68
CA PRO A 208 -22.75 -0.40 18.01
C PRO A 208 -21.56 -0.93 18.80
N ASP A 209 -21.13 -2.17 18.53
CA ASP A 209 -19.96 -2.81 19.15
C ASP A 209 -18.62 -2.43 18.48
N GLY A 210 -18.66 -1.59 17.46
CA GLY A 210 -17.49 -1.14 16.69
C GLY A 210 -17.38 -1.77 15.29
N PHE A 211 -16.31 -1.42 14.61
CA PHE A 211 -16.04 -1.84 13.23
C PHE A 211 -15.60 -3.31 13.12
N ALA A 212 -15.98 -3.95 12.01
CA ALA A 212 -15.37 -5.20 11.53
C ALA A 212 -15.21 -5.19 10.00
N LEU A 213 -14.21 -5.92 9.52
CA LEU A 213 -13.94 -6.16 8.09
C LEU A 213 -13.82 -7.66 7.86
N ILE A 214 -14.64 -8.18 6.95
CA ILE A 214 -14.57 -9.56 6.47
C ILE A 214 -13.95 -9.54 5.09
N SER A 215 -12.86 -10.28 4.91
CA SER A 215 -12.18 -10.40 3.62
C SER A 215 -11.54 -11.77 3.45
N GLN A 216 -11.36 -12.20 2.22
CA GLN A 216 -10.63 -13.42 1.89
C GLN A 216 -9.18 -13.12 1.52
N ARG A 217 -8.35 -14.18 1.53
CA ARG A 217 -6.99 -14.18 0.96
C ARG A 217 -6.85 -15.20 -0.15
N SER A 218 -7.60 -16.30 -0.06
CA SER A 218 -7.68 -17.36 -1.05
C SER A 218 -9.03 -18.08 -0.92
N LYS A 219 -9.23 -19.14 -1.68
CA LYS A 219 -10.41 -20.02 -1.57
C LYS A 219 -10.49 -20.77 -0.22
N THR A 220 -9.41 -20.82 0.54
CA THR A 220 -9.29 -21.58 1.79
C THR A 220 -8.76 -20.77 2.97
N VAL A 221 -8.47 -19.49 2.79
CA VAL A 221 -7.93 -18.62 3.84
C VAL A 221 -8.68 -17.29 3.85
N GLN A 222 -9.18 -16.91 5.00
CA GLN A 222 -9.79 -15.61 5.25
C GLN A 222 -8.90 -14.73 6.11
N ARG A 223 -8.99 -13.43 5.90
CA ARG A 223 -8.45 -12.40 6.76
C ARG A 223 -9.58 -11.54 7.28
N MET A 224 -9.81 -11.57 8.57
CA MET A 224 -10.83 -10.76 9.21
C MET A 224 -10.21 -9.81 10.21
N TYR A 225 -10.89 -8.69 10.42
CA TYR A 225 -10.46 -7.68 11.37
C TYR A 225 -11.64 -7.16 12.18
N PHE A 226 -11.36 -6.74 13.39
CA PHE A 226 -12.28 -5.91 14.17
C PHE A 226 -11.52 -4.80 14.92
N GLN A 227 -12.20 -3.69 15.15
CA GLN A 227 -11.65 -2.56 15.89
C GLN A 227 -11.29 -2.96 17.31
N CYS A 228 -10.11 -2.55 17.77
CA CYS A 228 -9.62 -2.77 19.14
C CYS A 228 -8.82 -1.56 19.64
N ASP A 229 -8.41 -1.61 20.90
CA ASP A 229 -7.43 -0.69 21.47
C ASP A 229 -6.08 -0.86 20.78
N PRO A 230 -5.33 0.22 20.50
CA PRO A 230 -3.99 0.14 19.91
C PRO A 230 -2.98 -0.68 20.74
N GLU A 231 -3.19 -0.78 22.06
CA GLU A 231 -2.34 -1.53 22.97
C GLU A 231 -2.89 -2.95 23.28
N ALA A 232 -3.92 -3.39 22.55
CA ALA A 232 -4.48 -4.73 22.74
C ALA A 232 -3.43 -5.82 22.50
N ASP A 233 -3.42 -6.81 23.40
CA ASP A 233 -2.59 -8.01 23.27
C ASP A 233 -3.29 -9.00 22.32
N PRO A 234 -2.68 -9.40 21.18
CA PRO A 234 -3.28 -10.36 20.26
C PRO A 234 -3.51 -11.73 20.87
N ASP A 235 -2.80 -12.09 21.95
CA ASP A 235 -2.91 -13.39 22.61
C ASP A 235 -3.89 -13.39 23.80
N ALA A 236 -4.45 -12.23 24.17
CA ALA A 236 -5.35 -12.10 25.30
C ALA A 236 -6.73 -12.71 25.10
N LEU A 237 -7.20 -12.88 23.83
CA LEU A 237 -8.51 -13.39 23.53
C LEU A 237 -8.44 -14.86 23.09
N SER A 238 -9.39 -15.67 23.58
CA SER A 238 -9.63 -17.03 23.06
C SER A 238 -10.23 -16.98 21.64
N ASP A 239 -10.12 -18.09 20.90
CA ASP A 239 -10.76 -18.21 19.58
C ASP A 239 -12.27 -17.98 19.63
N SER A 240 -12.95 -18.49 20.68
CA SER A 240 -14.38 -18.26 20.86
C SER A 240 -14.73 -16.78 21.03
N GLU A 241 -13.98 -16.05 21.86
CA GLU A 241 -14.20 -14.61 22.08
C GLU A 241 -13.96 -13.79 20.80
N ILE A 242 -12.98 -14.18 20.00
CA ILE A 242 -12.71 -13.58 18.70
C ILE A 242 -13.91 -13.80 17.76
N TRP A 243 -14.38 -15.03 17.60
CA TRP A 243 -15.51 -15.36 16.74
C TRP A 243 -16.80 -14.69 17.20
N ASP A 244 -17.08 -14.69 18.52
CA ASP A 244 -18.26 -14.03 19.08
C ASP A 244 -18.23 -12.52 18.86
N THR A 245 -17.04 -11.89 18.92
CA THR A 245 -16.86 -10.47 18.62
C THR A 245 -17.15 -10.18 17.15
N LEU A 246 -16.61 -10.97 16.24
CA LEU A 246 -16.87 -10.83 14.80
C LEU A 246 -18.36 -11.00 14.48
N LYS A 247 -19.02 -12.01 15.02
CA LYS A 247 -20.47 -12.26 14.82
C LYS A 247 -21.33 -11.09 15.30
N ARG A 248 -21.05 -10.54 16.49
CA ARG A 248 -21.78 -9.39 17.00
C ARG A 248 -21.61 -8.15 16.11
N ARG A 249 -20.43 -7.97 15.52
CA ARG A 249 -20.11 -6.79 14.71
C ARG A 249 -20.54 -6.91 13.25
N VAL A 250 -20.90 -8.11 12.78
CA VAL A 250 -21.38 -8.34 11.40
C VAL A 250 -22.76 -9.00 11.44
N PRO A 251 -23.77 -8.38 12.07
CA PRO A 251 -25.09 -8.98 12.22
C PRO A 251 -25.73 -9.24 10.85
N GLY A 252 -26.41 -10.37 10.71
CA GLY A 252 -27.07 -10.78 9.46
C GLY A 252 -26.16 -11.42 8.42
N THR A 253 -24.88 -11.67 8.73
CA THR A 253 -23.96 -12.45 7.90
C THR A 253 -23.55 -13.71 8.63
N THR A 254 -23.63 -14.86 7.96
CA THR A 254 -23.08 -16.11 8.49
C THR A 254 -21.60 -16.17 8.21
N LEU A 255 -20.79 -16.16 9.26
CA LEU A 255 -19.34 -16.28 9.14
C LEU A 255 -18.94 -17.75 9.07
N THR A 256 -18.06 -18.09 8.13
CA THR A 256 -17.44 -19.42 8.05
C THR A 256 -16.24 -19.45 8.99
N GLU A 257 -16.37 -20.15 10.10
CA GLU A 257 -15.31 -20.28 11.09
C GLU A 257 -14.31 -21.36 10.68
N GLY A 258 -13.07 -21.23 11.17
CA GLY A 258 -12.02 -22.23 11.01
C GLY A 258 -10.85 -21.98 11.96
N PRO A 259 -9.83 -22.83 11.95
CA PRO A 259 -8.65 -22.67 12.78
C PRO A 259 -7.98 -21.30 12.55
N ILE A 260 -7.74 -20.57 13.62
CA ILE A 260 -7.01 -19.29 13.55
C ILE A 260 -5.52 -19.61 13.50
N ILE A 261 -4.87 -19.27 12.38
CA ILE A 261 -3.44 -19.57 12.13
C ILE A 261 -2.52 -18.39 12.43
N LYS A 262 -3.07 -17.18 12.54
CA LYS A 262 -2.32 -15.98 12.91
C LYS A 262 -3.22 -14.94 13.54
N ARG A 263 -2.69 -14.22 14.53
CA ARG A 263 -3.29 -13.04 15.16
C ARG A 263 -2.28 -11.90 15.13
N ASP A 264 -2.75 -10.68 14.96
CA ASP A 264 -1.94 -9.47 15.08
C ASP A 264 -2.80 -8.24 15.41
N VAL A 265 -2.16 -7.18 15.87
CA VAL A 265 -2.78 -5.86 16.05
C VAL A 265 -2.14 -4.88 15.08
N LEU A 266 -2.95 -4.33 14.20
CA LEU A 266 -2.54 -3.34 13.21
C LEU A 266 -2.90 -1.93 13.70
N ARG A 267 -1.91 -1.20 14.20
CA ARG A 267 -2.06 0.20 14.59
C ARG A 267 -2.17 1.11 13.37
N PHE A 268 -3.06 2.08 13.43
CA PHE A 268 -3.29 3.02 12.35
C PHE A 268 -2.42 4.26 12.49
N ARG A 269 -1.84 4.66 11.37
CA ARG A 269 -1.14 5.93 11.26
C ARG A 269 -1.28 6.51 9.86
N SER A 270 -1.29 7.82 9.77
CA SER A 270 -1.06 8.56 8.55
C SER A 270 0.29 9.26 8.64
N PHE A 271 1.01 9.27 7.53
CA PHE A 271 2.25 10.02 7.39
C PHE A 271 2.34 10.57 5.97
N VAL A 272 2.84 11.79 5.81
CA VAL A 272 3.23 12.37 4.51
C VAL A 272 4.50 13.17 4.74
N ALA A 273 5.56 12.83 4.02
CA ALA A 273 6.82 13.56 4.08
C ALA A 273 6.63 15.02 3.62
N HIS A 274 7.31 15.95 4.26
CA HIS A 274 7.27 17.36 3.88
C HIS A 274 7.80 17.57 2.46
N GLU A 275 8.90 16.89 2.15
CA GLU A 275 9.52 16.88 0.83
C GLU A 275 9.57 15.45 0.29
N LEU A 276 9.34 15.31 -1.01
CA LEU A 276 9.39 14.02 -1.71
C LEU A 276 10.66 13.86 -2.54
N ARG A 277 11.36 14.97 -2.80
CA ARG A 277 12.59 15.02 -3.59
C ARG A 277 13.52 16.10 -3.08
N ARG A 278 14.83 15.80 -3.09
CA ARG A 278 15.92 16.77 -2.92
C ARG A 278 17.01 16.46 -3.94
N GLY A 279 17.35 17.43 -4.78
CA GLY A 279 18.36 17.24 -5.83
C GLY A 279 18.03 16.03 -6.73
N ARG A 280 18.92 15.06 -6.75
CA ARG A 280 18.82 13.79 -7.48
C ARG A 280 18.38 12.61 -6.58
N VAL A 281 17.68 12.88 -5.48
CA VAL A 281 17.16 11.88 -4.55
C VAL A 281 15.66 12.06 -4.41
N ALA A 282 14.88 10.99 -4.60
CA ALA A 282 13.44 10.96 -4.39
C ALA A 282 13.02 9.81 -3.46
N ILE A 283 11.87 9.95 -2.80
CA ILE A 283 11.25 8.90 -1.97
C ILE A 283 9.85 8.59 -2.47
N VAL A 284 9.48 7.30 -2.46
CA VAL A 284 8.20 6.79 -2.97
C VAL A 284 7.59 5.75 -2.02
N GLY A 285 6.28 5.53 -2.14
CA GLY A 285 5.57 4.56 -1.32
C GLY A 285 5.65 4.87 0.17
N ASP A 286 5.79 3.84 1.02
CA ASP A 286 5.81 4.01 2.48
C ASP A 286 6.99 4.87 2.98
N ALA A 287 8.04 5.07 2.17
CA ALA A 287 9.10 6.02 2.46
C ALA A 287 8.60 7.47 2.39
N ALA A 288 7.66 7.77 1.51
CA ALA A 288 7.07 9.09 1.30
C ALA A 288 5.78 9.31 2.09
N HIS A 289 4.93 8.27 2.22
CA HIS A 289 3.60 8.38 2.82
C HIS A 289 3.08 7.03 3.33
N THR A 290 2.30 7.06 4.40
CA THR A 290 1.48 5.93 4.85
C THR A 290 0.04 6.39 5.03
N VAL A 291 -0.91 5.51 4.77
CA VAL A 291 -2.36 5.77 4.88
C VAL A 291 -3.02 4.73 5.78
N PRO A 292 -4.14 5.04 6.43
CA PRO A 292 -4.95 4.03 7.11
C PRO A 292 -5.36 2.91 6.14
N PRO A 293 -5.40 1.66 6.59
CA PRO A 293 -5.65 0.51 5.71
C PRO A 293 -7.09 0.43 5.18
N THR A 294 -8.03 1.14 5.81
CA THR A 294 -9.48 1.06 5.51
C THR A 294 -9.81 1.37 4.04
N GLY A 295 -9.10 2.29 3.42
CA GLY A 295 -9.30 2.66 2.01
C GLY A 295 -8.56 1.81 0.99
N ALA A 296 -7.75 0.83 1.43
CA ALA A 296 -6.92 -0.03 0.57
C ALA A 296 -5.99 0.75 -0.40
N LYS A 297 -5.49 1.95 0.01
CA LYS A 297 -4.75 2.86 -0.88
C LYS A 297 -3.23 2.68 -0.87
N GLY A 298 -2.63 2.08 0.17
CA GLY A 298 -1.18 2.11 0.36
C GLY A 298 -0.36 1.65 -0.86
N MET A 299 -0.59 0.42 -1.32
CA MET A 299 0.13 -0.12 -2.48
C MET A 299 -0.22 0.60 -3.79
N ASN A 300 -1.50 0.89 -4.00
CA ASN A 300 -1.97 1.57 -5.22
C ASN A 300 -1.41 3.00 -5.34
N LEU A 301 -1.28 3.69 -4.22
CA LEU A 301 -0.66 5.02 -4.18
C LEU A 301 0.84 4.94 -4.49
N ALA A 302 1.54 3.95 -3.93
CA ALA A 302 2.95 3.69 -4.26
C ALA A 302 3.15 3.37 -5.76
N VAL A 303 2.23 2.62 -6.37
CA VAL A 303 2.22 2.36 -7.83
C VAL A 303 2.05 3.66 -8.61
N ALA A 304 1.16 4.54 -8.19
CA ALA A 304 0.97 5.83 -8.85
C ALA A 304 2.22 6.72 -8.77
N ASP A 305 2.90 6.75 -7.60
CA ASP A 305 4.16 7.48 -7.44
C ASP A 305 5.21 7.03 -8.47
N VAL A 306 5.40 5.71 -8.59
CA VAL A 306 6.47 5.16 -9.43
C VAL A 306 6.16 5.26 -10.92
N ILE A 307 4.90 5.24 -11.34
CA ILE A 307 4.51 5.51 -12.72
C ILE A 307 4.88 6.95 -13.11
N LEU A 308 4.55 7.91 -12.25
CA LEU A 308 4.89 9.31 -12.47
C LEU A 308 6.40 9.54 -12.44
N LEU A 309 7.11 8.88 -11.50
CA LEU A 309 8.56 9.01 -11.37
C LEU A 309 9.30 8.35 -12.54
N ALA A 310 8.87 7.18 -12.99
CA ALA A 310 9.50 6.50 -14.14
C ALA A 310 9.46 7.36 -15.40
N ARG A 311 8.31 7.99 -15.70
CA ARG A 311 8.18 8.92 -16.83
C ARG A 311 9.08 10.15 -16.66
N ALA A 312 9.21 10.67 -15.43
CA ALA A 312 10.07 11.82 -15.15
C ALA A 312 11.55 11.47 -15.28
N LEU A 313 11.94 10.27 -14.84
CA LEU A 313 13.31 9.77 -14.99
C LEU A 313 13.67 9.46 -16.46
N ASP A 314 12.73 8.94 -17.23
CA ASP A 314 12.90 8.73 -18.67
C ASP A 314 13.16 10.05 -19.39
N SER A 315 12.33 11.08 -19.14
CA SER A 315 12.52 12.43 -19.67
C SER A 315 13.89 13.01 -19.31
N LEU A 316 14.28 12.84 -18.03
CA LEU A 316 15.54 13.35 -17.51
C LEU A 316 16.75 12.61 -18.07
N LEU A 317 16.78 11.28 -17.97
CA LEU A 317 17.99 10.48 -18.21
C LEU A 317 18.20 10.15 -19.69
N ASN A 318 17.14 9.96 -20.47
CA ASN A 318 17.21 9.66 -21.89
C ASN A 318 17.15 10.91 -22.78
N HIS A 319 16.49 11.99 -22.30
CA HIS A 319 16.24 13.18 -23.14
C HIS A 319 16.83 14.47 -22.57
N GLY A 320 17.36 14.46 -21.34
CA GLY A 320 17.93 15.65 -20.68
C GLY A 320 16.91 16.72 -20.31
N ASP A 321 15.61 16.37 -20.31
CA ASP A 321 14.52 17.29 -19.95
C ASP A 321 14.13 17.14 -18.47
N GLU A 322 14.37 18.18 -17.70
CA GLU A 322 14.10 18.23 -16.27
C GLU A 322 12.65 18.64 -15.91
N SER A 323 11.84 19.04 -16.89
CA SER A 323 10.50 19.61 -16.66
C SER A 323 9.57 18.66 -15.90
N LEU A 324 9.61 17.36 -16.21
CA LEU A 324 8.78 16.35 -15.54
C LEU A 324 9.27 16.03 -14.13
N ILE A 325 10.59 15.98 -13.92
CA ILE A 325 11.13 15.66 -12.58
C ILE A 325 10.96 16.85 -11.62
N ASP A 326 11.07 18.07 -12.11
CA ASP A 326 10.83 19.27 -11.30
C ASP A 326 9.38 19.39 -10.83
N GLY A 327 8.41 19.04 -11.67
CA GLY A 327 7.00 19.02 -11.32
C GLY A 327 6.52 17.72 -10.66
N TRP A 328 7.36 16.67 -10.55
CA TRP A 328 6.93 15.36 -10.07
C TRP A 328 6.42 15.38 -8.63
N ALA A 329 7.16 16.01 -7.73
CA ALA A 329 6.81 16.05 -6.31
C ALA A 329 5.44 16.70 -6.06
N ASP A 330 5.08 17.74 -6.81
CA ASP A 330 3.79 18.43 -6.66
C ASP A 330 2.64 17.57 -7.20
N ARG A 331 2.83 16.91 -8.34
CA ARG A 331 1.83 15.96 -8.89
C ARG A 331 1.62 14.77 -7.98
N ALA A 332 2.67 14.19 -7.43
CA ALA A 332 2.59 13.10 -6.46
C ALA A 332 1.88 13.55 -5.18
N ARG A 333 2.23 14.73 -4.64
CA ARG A 333 1.65 15.30 -3.41
C ARG A 333 0.14 15.54 -3.52
N GLN A 334 -0.35 16.04 -4.66
CA GLN A 334 -1.80 16.19 -4.90
C GLN A 334 -2.53 14.85 -4.79
N ARG A 335 -1.97 13.79 -5.38
CA ARG A 335 -2.56 12.45 -5.31
C ARG A 335 -2.46 11.84 -3.92
N ILE A 336 -1.34 12.04 -3.23
CA ILE A 336 -1.14 11.59 -1.85
C ILE A 336 -2.23 12.17 -0.94
N TRP A 337 -2.50 13.48 -1.00
CA TRP A 337 -3.51 14.11 -0.17
C TRP A 337 -4.94 13.66 -0.52
N LYS A 338 -5.21 13.39 -1.80
CA LYS A 338 -6.50 12.81 -2.21
C LYS A 338 -6.70 11.39 -1.63
N ALA A 339 -5.66 10.56 -1.64
CA ALA A 339 -5.69 9.22 -1.05
C ALA A 339 -5.75 9.27 0.49
N GLN A 340 -5.03 10.20 1.13
CA GLN A 340 -5.12 10.45 2.58
C GLN A 340 -6.54 10.84 2.98
N HIS A 341 -7.17 11.76 2.24
CA HIS A 341 -8.55 12.16 2.50
C HIS A 341 -9.51 10.96 2.40
N PHE A 342 -9.45 10.18 1.33
CA PHE A 342 -10.31 9.02 1.16
C PHE A 342 -10.11 7.97 2.26
N SER A 343 -8.86 7.63 2.58
CA SER A 343 -8.55 6.65 3.62
C SER A 343 -9.00 7.13 5.00
N TRP A 344 -8.80 8.42 5.30
CA TRP A 344 -9.29 9.05 6.53
C TRP A 344 -10.83 9.05 6.59
N TRP A 345 -11.48 9.40 5.49
CA TRP A 345 -12.95 9.44 5.41
C TRP A 345 -13.57 8.06 5.63
N MET A 346 -13.09 7.03 4.92
CA MET A 346 -13.52 5.64 5.15
C MET A 346 -13.28 5.19 6.59
N THR A 347 -12.14 5.57 7.17
CA THR A 347 -11.84 5.24 8.57
C THR A 347 -12.81 5.93 9.52
N SER A 348 -13.05 7.23 9.36
CA SER A 348 -13.93 8.02 10.23
C SER A 348 -15.40 7.62 10.10
N MET A 349 -15.84 7.25 8.89
CA MET A 349 -17.21 6.82 8.63
C MET A 349 -17.51 5.44 9.24
N LEU A 350 -16.52 4.57 9.38
CA LEU A 350 -16.72 3.17 9.76
C LEU A 350 -16.34 2.85 11.22
N HIS A 351 -15.41 3.60 11.82
CA HIS A 351 -14.91 3.30 13.17
C HIS A 351 -15.54 4.23 14.22
N THR A 352 -15.71 3.71 15.43
CA THR A 352 -16.16 4.47 16.57
C THR A 352 -14.95 4.98 17.35
N VAL A 353 -14.90 6.28 17.67
CA VAL A 353 -13.88 6.81 18.57
C VAL A 353 -14.28 6.54 20.03
N PRO A 354 -13.31 6.34 20.97
CA PRO A 354 -13.61 5.95 22.35
C PRO A 354 -14.57 6.90 23.09
N GLU A 355 -14.54 8.20 22.76
CA GLU A 355 -15.36 9.24 23.43
C GLU A 355 -16.60 9.63 22.59
N ALA A 356 -16.96 8.81 21.58
CA ALA A 356 -18.12 9.12 20.74
C ALA A 356 -19.41 9.17 21.55
N THR A 357 -20.14 10.24 21.36
CA THR A 357 -21.47 10.45 21.93
C THR A 357 -22.58 9.83 21.06
N GLU A 358 -23.80 9.75 21.56
CA GLU A 358 -24.95 9.33 20.72
C GLU A 358 -25.15 10.27 19.50
N PHE A 359 -24.84 11.56 19.65
CA PHE A 359 -24.85 12.50 18.52
C PHE A 359 -23.86 12.09 17.44
N ASP A 360 -22.62 11.71 17.81
CA ASP A 360 -21.59 11.29 16.87
C ASP A 360 -22.00 10.01 16.14
N ARG A 361 -22.59 9.07 16.85
CA ARG A 361 -23.10 7.82 16.27
C ARG A 361 -24.22 8.09 15.27
N LEU A 362 -25.20 8.91 15.62
CA LEU A 362 -26.32 9.24 14.71
C LEU A 362 -25.86 10.04 13.50
N ARG A 363 -24.92 10.96 13.68
CA ARG A 363 -24.29 11.70 12.58
C ARG A 363 -23.54 10.73 11.63
N GLN A 364 -22.79 9.77 12.17
CA GLN A 364 -22.08 8.76 11.40
C GLN A 364 -23.05 7.88 10.59
N LEU A 365 -24.16 7.45 11.17
CA LEU A 365 -25.22 6.75 10.45
C LEU A 365 -25.84 7.62 9.34
N GLY A 366 -26.04 8.92 9.58
CA GLY A 366 -26.49 9.88 8.57
C GLY A 366 -25.50 9.96 7.40
N GLU A 367 -24.20 9.94 7.67
CA GLU A 367 -23.17 9.92 6.64
C GLU A 367 -23.20 8.61 5.82
N LEU A 368 -23.27 7.45 6.46
CA LEU A 368 -23.40 6.14 5.81
C LEU A 368 -24.63 6.09 4.89
N ARG A 369 -25.80 6.55 5.38
CA ARG A 369 -27.03 6.64 4.58
C ARG A 369 -26.86 7.57 3.39
N SER A 370 -26.25 8.73 3.57
CA SER A 370 -25.99 9.69 2.48
C SER A 370 -25.13 9.07 1.37
N VAL A 371 -24.22 8.17 1.73
CA VAL A 371 -23.40 7.44 0.74
C VAL A 371 -24.25 6.40 0.01
N VAL A 372 -24.97 5.52 0.72
CA VAL A 372 -25.61 4.35 0.10
C VAL A 372 -26.94 4.66 -0.57
N GLU A 373 -27.67 5.68 -0.10
CA GLU A 373 -28.98 6.08 -0.64
C GLU A 373 -28.87 7.04 -1.84
N SER A 374 -27.69 7.67 -2.05
CA SER A 374 -27.44 8.60 -3.15
C SER A 374 -26.60 7.94 -4.25
N GLU A 375 -27.02 8.08 -5.52
CA GLU A 375 -26.18 7.65 -6.65
C GLU A 375 -24.83 8.38 -6.68
N ALA A 376 -24.84 9.69 -6.42
CA ALA A 376 -23.61 10.48 -6.35
C ALA A 376 -22.68 9.99 -5.21
N GLY A 377 -23.24 9.65 -4.05
CA GLY A 377 -22.49 9.10 -2.91
C GLY A 377 -21.86 7.75 -3.24
N ARG A 378 -22.64 6.83 -3.81
CA ARG A 378 -22.12 5.51 -4.26
C ARG A 378 -21.07 5.67 -5.35
N THR A 379 -21.28 6.57 -6.31
CA THR A 379 -20.32 6.82 -7.41
C THR A 379 -19.01 7.39 -6.88
N TYR A 380 -19.07 8.37 -5.96
CA TYR A 380 -17.86 8.91 -5.33
C TYR A 380 -17.05 7.83 -4.59
N LEU A 381 -17.74 7.00 -3.79
CA LEU A 381 -17.11 5.89 -3.09
C LEU A 381 -16.47 4.89 -4.09
N ALA A 382 -17.23 4.49 -5.11
CA ALA A 382 -16.78 3.53 -6.13
C ALA A 382 -15.56 4.08 -6.90
N GLU A 383 -15.60 5.34 -7.34
CA GLU A 383 -14.49 6.00 -8.03
C GLU A 383 -13.25 6.05 -7.16
N ALA A 384 -13.41 6.49 -5.92
CA ALA A 384 -12.29 6.60 -4.99
C ALA A 384 -11.74 5.23 -4.60
N TYR A 385 -12.57 4.20 -4.46
CA TYR A 385 -12.16 2.85 -4.09
C TYR A 385 -11.46 2.12 -5.24
N THR A 386 -11.97 2.22 -6.45
CA THR A 386 -11.39 1.56 -7.65
C THR A 386 -10.20 2.31 -8.26
N GLY A 387 -9.91 3.49 -7.75
CA GLY A 387 -8.77 4.32 -8.14
C GLY A 387 -9.11 5.43 -9.13
N TRP A 388 -8.39 6.55 -8.99
CA TRP A 388 -8.47 7.64 -9.94
C TRP A 388 -7.51 7.41 -11.10
N PRO A 389 -7.93 7.66 -12.35
CA PRO A 389 -7.00 7.61 -13.49
C PRO A 389 -5.76 8.47 -13.23
N LEU A 390 -4.61 7.98 -13.63
CA LEU A 390 -3.44 8.84 -13.78
C LEU A 390 -3.75 9.76 -14.95
N ALA A 391 -3.80 11.05 -14.70
CA ALA A 391 -3.95 12.01 -15.79
C ALA A 391 -2.89 11.71 -16.85
N SER A 392 -3.31 11.52 -18.11
CA SER A 392 -2.38 11.54 -19.23
C SER A 392 -1.59 12.86 -19.10
N ALA A 393 -0.26 12.77 -19.12
CA ALA A 393 0.58 13.96 -19.22
C ALA A 393 0.11 14.71 -20.47
N GLY A 394 -0.58 15.85 -20.25
CA GLY A 394 -0.93 16.78 -21.28
C GLY A 394 0.30 17.52 -21.74
#